data_77e18c92ac6a59d3190c55b846c0fc56
#
_entry.id   77e18c92ac6a59d3190c55b846c0fc56
#
_cell.length_a   1.000
_cell.length_b   1.000
_cell.length_c   1.000
_cell.angle_alpha   90.00
_cell.angle_beta   90.00
_cell.angle_gamma   90.00
#
_symmetry.space_group_name_H-M   'P 1'
#
loop_
_entity.id
_entity.type
_entity.pdbx_description
1 polymer ?
#
loop_
_entity_poly.entity_id
_entity_poly.type
_entity_poly.pdbx_seq_one_letter_code
_entity_poly.pdbx_strand_id
1 'polypeptide(L)'
;MTSRRLFRTTVTGEIRFKSRPLSNVWLMTGYDGVIARLRRIPSTHTSLATLSDGTRLELRPEGWGTVVAVGDNHGAKIVRESWWGRRWAVTGTGFAYDLTSDPMPRRWTLRIGGHPVARIAGTLWSYNRMIVEADVAVPIHALILSWHVLARPWEAAAAPRSLRPQHPQAAR
;
A
#
# COMPACT_ATOMS: atom_id res chain seq x y z
N MET A 1 26.52 -20.32 16.86
CA MET A 1 25.16 -20.69 16.38
C MET A 1 24.44 -19.44 15.91
N THR A 2 24.46 -19.19 14.63
CA THR A 2 23.82 -18.01 14.01
C THR A 2 22.34 -18.33 13.90
N SER A 3 21.52 -17.75 14.76
CA SER A 3 20.06 -17.81 14.67
C SER A 3 19.64 -17.25 13.31
N ARG A 4 19.28 -18.10 12.37
CA ARG A 4 18.60 -17.72 11.13
C ARG A 4 17.28 -17.07 11.57
N ARG A 5 17.24 -15.73 11.59
CA ARG A 5 15.96 -15.00 11.63
C ARG A 5 15.18 -15.47 10.41
N LEU A 6 14.14 -16.23 10.64
CA LEU A 6 13.16 -16.57 9.62
C LEU A 6 12.61 -15.23 9.09
N PHE A 7 12.96 -14.89 7.86
CA PHE A 7 12.47 -13.70 7.19
C PHE A 7 10.95 -13.81 7.08
N ARG A 8 10.25 -12.93 7.76
CA ARG A 8 8.80 -12.91 7.77
C ARG A 8 8.34 -12.33 6.44
N THR A 9 8.05 -13.19 5.47
CA THR A 9 7.56 -12.79 4.15
C THR A 9 6.05 -12.55 4.13
N THR A 10 5.33 -13.06 5.15
CA THR A 10 3.86 -12.95 5.28
C THR A 10 3.46 -12.45 6.65
N VAL A 11 2.27 -11.86 6.73
CA VAL A 11 1.65 -11.39 7.97
C VAL A 11 0.20 -11.83 8.05
N THR A 12 -0.31 -11.98 9.28
CA THR A 12 -1.71 -12.28 9.61
C THR A 12 -2.21 -11.35 10.71
N GLY A 13 -3.52 -11.28 10.88
CA GLY A 13 -4.15 -10.48 11.91
C GLY A 13 -4.19 -9.01 11.58
N GLU A 14 -4.18 -8.17 12.59
CA GLU A 14 -4.28 -6.73 12.43
C GLU A 14 -2.92 -6.11 12.09
N ILE A 15 -2.87 -5.39 10.98
CA ILE A 15 -1.71 -4.60 10.55
C ILE A 15 -2.14 -3.14 10.43
N ARG A 16 -1.35 -2.25 10.99
CA ARG A 16 -1.61 -0.81 11.00
C ARG A 16 -0.57 -0.06 10.19
N PHE A 17 -1.03 0.80 9.30
CA PHE A 17 -0.21 1.80 8.60
C PHE A 17 -0.53 3.17 9.21
N LYS A 18 0.49 3.86 9.67
CA LYS A 18 0.33 5.18 10.31
C LYS A 18 1.45 6.11 9.90
N SER A 19 1.10 7.36 9.59
CA SER A 19 2.07 8.46 9.45
C SER A 19 1.76 9.57 10.45
N ARG A 20 2.73 10.47 10.66
CA ARG A 20 2.46 11.76 11.31
C ARG A 20 1.77 12.68 10.31
N PRO A 21 0.92 13.62 10.76
CA PRO A 21 0.35 14.64 9.88
C PRO A 21 1.45 15.35 9.07
N LEU A 22 1.19 15.55 7.78
CA LEU A 22 2.13 16.18 6.83
C LEU A 22 3.46 15.45 6.62
N SER A 23 3.59 14.21 7.11
CA SER A 23 4.79 13.39 6.90
C SER A 23 4.61 12.48 5.69
N ASN A 24 5.68 12.33 4.91
CA ASN A 24 5.77 11.35 3.84
C ASN A 24 6.28 9.97 4.31
N VAL A 25 6.50 9.82 5.62
CA VAL A 25 6.96 8.58 6.25
C VAL A 25 5.82 7.90 6.97
N TRP A 26 5.60 6.63 6.63
CA TRP A 26 4.63 5.74 7.24
C TRP A 26 5.32 4.59 7.96
N LEU A 27 4.71 4.12 9.03
CA LEU A 27 5.10 2.89 9.71
C LEU A 27 4.02 1.84 9.50
N MET A 28 4.44 0.67 9.06
CA MET A 28 3.64 -0.54 9.02
C MET A 28 3.96 -1.36 10.27
N THR A 29 2.97 -1.60 11.11
CA THR A 29 3.12 -2.30 12.38
C THR A 29 2.14 -3.47 12.48
N GLY A 30 2.53 -4.54 13.12
CA GLY A 30 1.71 -5.67 13.47
C GLY A 30 1.80 -5.97 14.95
N TYR A 31 1.31 -7.15 15.35
CA TYR A 31 1.32 -7.56 16.76
C TYR A 31 2.74 -7.54 17.38
N ASP A 32 3.76 -8.00 16.64
CA ASP A 32 5.14 -8.11 17.13
C ASP A 32 5.96 -6.81 16.92
N GLY A 33 5.33 -5.70 16.54
CA GLY A 33 5.99 -4.42 16.37
C GLY A 33 6.10 -3.94 14.92
N VAL A 34 7.17 -3.20 14.61
CA VAL A 34 7.39 -2.61 13.29
C VAL A 34 7.75 -3.69 12.27
N ILE A 35 6.96 -3.75 11.20
CA ILE A 35 7.16 -4.65 10.05
C ILE A 35 7.97 -3.95 8.96
N ALA A 36 7.60 -2.69 8.65
CA ALA A 36 8.28 -1.90 7.64
C ALA A 36 8.17 -0.40 7.91
N ARG A 37 9.16 0.33 7.40
CA ARG A 37 9.14 1.79 7.29
C ARG A 37 8.98 2.16 5.83
N LEU A 38 7.96 2.95 5.51
CA LEU A 38 7.59 3.32 4.16
C LEU A 38 7.80 4.82 3.98
N ARG A 39 8.46 5.21 2.91
CA ARG A 39 8.71 6.63 2.59
C ARG A 39 8.20 6.92 1.19
N ARG A 40 7.30 7.88 1.07
CA ARG A 40 6.81 8.34 -0.22
C ARG A 40 7.69 9.48 -0.76
N ILE A 41 7.94 9.47 -2.06
CA ILE A 41 8.63 10.52 -2.80
C ILE A 41 7.64 11.11 -3.79
N PRO A 42 6.95 12.22 -3.42
CA PRO A 42 5.85 12.77 -4.23
C PRO A 42 6.24 13.19 -5.64
N SER A 43 7.44 13.73 -5.80
CA SER A 43 7.94 14.24 -7.10
C SER A 43 8.06 13.17 -8.18
N THR A 44 8.38 11.94 -7.81
CA THR A 44 8.55 10.80 -8.73
C THR A 44 7.41 9.80 -8.67
N HIS A 45 6.44 10.01 -7.77
CA HIS A 45 5.40 9.03 -7.45
C HIS A 45 5.94 7.66 -6.99
N THR A 46 7.17 7.63 -6.51
CA THR A 46 7.88 6.45 -6.02
C THR A 46 7.71 6.33 -4.50
N SER A 47 7.76 5.12 -3.99
CA SER A 47 7.88 4.87 -2.55
C SER A 47 9.05 3.94 -2.28
N LEU A 48 9.71 4.15 -1.15
CA LEU A 48 10.75 3.28 -0.63
C LEU A 48 10.21 2.58 0.62
N ALA A 49 10.36 1.27 0.67
CA ALA A 49 10.04 0.47 1.84
C ALA A 49 11.32 -0.17 2.39
N THR A 50 11.52 -0.07 3.70
CA THR A 50 12.57 -0.78 4.41
C THR A 50 11.90 -1.69 5.42
N LEU A 51 12.03 -3.00 5.25
CA LEU A 51 11.49 -4.00 6.13
C LEU A 51 12.33 -4.12 7.41
N SER A 52 11.77 -4.70 8.45
CA SER A 52 12.45 -4.89 9.74
C SER A 52 13.69 -5.79 9.66
N ASP A 53 13.80 -6.63 8.64
CA ASP A 53 14.97 -7.46 8.34
C ASP A 53 16.08 -6.73 7.55
N GLY A 54 15.84 -5.47 7.18
CA GLY A 54 16.75 -4.65 6.38
C GLY A 54 16.53 -4.74 4.86
N THR A 55 15.62 -5.62 4.39
CA THR A 55 15.25 -5.69 2.97
C THR A 55 14.71 -4.35 2.50
N ARG A 56 15.14 -3.90 1.34
CA ARG A 56 14.68 -2.65 0.72
C ARG A 56 13.88 -2.96 -0.54
N LEU A 57 12.78 -2.23 -0.69
CA LEU A 57 11.93 -2.30 -1.87
C LEU A 57 11.74 -0.88 -2.41
N GLU A 58 11.82 -0.74 -3.71
CA GLU A 58 11.43 0.47 -4.42
C GLU A 58 10.11 0.20 -5.15
N LEU A 59 9.10 1.02 -4.87
CA LEU A 59 7.82 0.98 -5.57
C LEU A 59 7.80 2.14 -6.57
N ARG A 60 7.81 1.82 -7.85
CA ARG A 60 7.85 2.83 -8.92
C ARG A 60 6.74 2.62 -9.94
N PRO A 61 6.20 3.69 -10.54
CA PRO A 61 5.26 3.56 -11.63
C PRO A 61 5.96 2.97 -12.87
N GLU A 62 5.27 2.06 -13.56
CA GLU A 62 5.72 1.46 -14.82
C GLU A 62 4.58 1.53 -15.83
N GLY A 63 4.55 2.61 -16.60
CA GLY A 63 3.45 2.91 -17.49
C GLY A 63 2.17 3.34 -16.79
N TRP A 64 1.06 3.30 -17.52
CA TRP A 64 -0.23 3.73 -16.99
C TRP A 64 -0.87 2.68 -16.09
N GLY A 65 -1.19 3.08 -14.86
CA GLY A 65 -1.92 2.23 -13.91
C GLY A 65 -1.14 1.05 -13.36
N THR A 66 0.16 0.94 -13.61
CA THR A 66 1.01 -0.13 -13.09
C THR A 66 2.04 0.44 -12.11
N VAL A 67 2.22 -0.23 -10.99
CA VAL A 67 3.31 0.02 -10.04
C VAL A 67 4.04 -1.30 -9.80
N VAL A 68 5.35 -1.27 -9.90
CA VAL A 68 6.21 -2.41 -9.59
C VAL A 68 6.97 -2.19 -8.29
N ALA A 69 7.08 -3.23 -7.50
CA ALA A 69 7.98 -3.29 -6.34
C ALA A 69 9.23 -4.07 -6.74
N VAL A 70 10.38 -3.42 -6.69
CA VAL A 70 11.67 -3.99 -7.04
C VAL A 70 12.53 -4.07 -5.80
N GLY A 71 13.10 -5.23 -5.54
CA GLY A 71 14.04 -5.49 -4.44
C GLY A 71 14.95 -6.65 -4.79
N ASP A 72 15.91 -6.96 -3.91
CA ASP A 72 17.06 -7.82 -4.20
C ASP A 72 16.71 -9.23 -4.72
N ASN A 73 15.52 -9.77 -4.48
CA ASN A 73 15.17 -11.13 -4.91
C ASN A 73 13.68 -11.36 -5.29
N HIS A 74 12.83 -10.35 -5.24
CA HIS A 74 11.39 -10.56 -5.43
C HIS A 74 10.75 -9.40 -6.20
N GLY A 75 10.20 -9.71 -7.36
CA GLY A 75 9.37 -8.79 -8.12
C GLY A 75 7.90 -8.97 -7.76
N ALA A 76 7.22 -7.87 -7.49
CA ALA A 76 5.78 -7.84 -7.35
C ALA A 76 5.22 -6.60 -8.07
N LYS A 77 3.98 -6.66 -8.52
CA LYS A 77 3.33 -5.53 -9.19
C LYS A 77 1.88 -5.42 -8.81
N ILE A 78 1.36 -4.21 -8.92
CA ILE A 78 -0.06 -3.91 -8.85
C ILE A 78 -0.49 -3.21 -10.14
N VAL A 79 -1.56 -3.70 -10.76
CA VAL A 79 -2.07 -3.21 -12.05
C VAL A 79 -3.51 -2.77 -11.87
N ARG A 80 -3.80 -1.58 -12.36
CA ARG A 80 -5.16 -1.04 -12.36
C ARG A 80 -5.99 -1.74 -13.43
N GLU A 81 -7.12 -2.35 -13.03
CA GLU A 81 -8.02 -3.07 -13.94
C GLU A 81 -9.29 -2.30 -14.26
N SER A 82 -9.64 -1.30 -13.47
CA SER A 82 -10.81 -0.47 -13.72
C SER A 82 -10.45 0.98 -13.95
N TRP A 83 -11.15 1.66 -14.87
CA TRP A 83 -10.96 3.08 -15.16
C TRP A 83 -11.06 3.97 -13.92
N TRP A 84 -12.01 3.67 -13.04
CA TRP A 84 -12.24 4.41 -11.81
C TRP A 84 -11.29 4.06 -10.66
N GLY A 85 -10.32 3.16 -10.88
CA GLY A 85 -9.38 2.72 -9.85
C GLY A 85 -10.03 1.95 -8.70
N ARG A 86 -11.16 1.31 -8.95
CA ARG A 86 -11.87 0.50 -7.95
C ARG A 86 -11.45 -0.96 -7.91
N ARG A 87 -10.68 -1.38 -8.89
CA ARG A 87 -10.18 -2.74 -9.00
C ARG A 87 -8.74 -2.75 -9.46
N TRP A 88 -7.93 -3.57 -8.78
CA TRP A 88 -6.51 -3.72 -9.04
C TRP A 88 -6.13 -5.20 -8.94
N ALA A 89 -5.24 -5.67 -9.81
CA ALA A 89 -4.59 -6.97 -9.69
C ALA A 89 -3.24 -6.80 -8.98
N VAL A 90 -3.01 -7.56 -7.93
CA VAL A 90 -1.77 -7.56 -7.14
C VAL A 90 -1.09 -8.90 -7.33
N THR A 91 0.04 -8.95 -7.99
CA THR A 91 0.74 -10.19 -8.32
C THR A 91 2.20 -10.14 -7.91
N GLY A 92 2.74 -11.30 -7.57
CA GLY A 92 4.15 -11.46 -7.24
C GLY A 92 4.54 -12.93 -7.26
N THR A 93 5.76 -13.25 -6.84
CA THR A 93 6.21 -14.62 -6.76
C THR A 93 5.37 -15.40 -5.76
N GLY A 94 4.59 -16.37 -6.25
CA GLY A 94 3.78 -17.26 -5.44
C GLY A 94 2.46 -16.67 -4.94
N PHE A 95 2.02 -15.51 -5.43
CA PHE A 95 0.71 -14.96 -5.08
C PHE A 95 0.07 -14.15 -6.20
N ALA A 96 -1.26 -14.15 -6.20
CA ALA A 96 -2.10 -13.31 -7.05
C ALA A 96 -3.38 -12.96 -6.29
N TYR A 97 -3.68 -11.67 -6.15
CA TYR A 97 -4.84 -11.14 -5.45
C TYR A 97 -5.59 -10.13 -6.31
N ASP A 98 -6.90 -10.07 -6.10
CA ASP A 98 -7.73 -8.96 -6.55
C ASP A 98 -7.94 -7.99 -5.38
N LEU A 99 -7.63 -6.71 -5.57
CA LEU A 99 -7.93 -5.65 -4.63
C LEU A 99 -9.13 -4.86 -5.16
N THR A 100 -10.25 -4.95 -4.46
CA THR A 100 -11.53 -4.34 -4.88
C THR A 100 -12.04 -3.36 -3.84
N SER A 101 -12.59 -2.22 -4.29
CA SER A 101 -13.24 -1.28 -3.38
C SER A 101 -14.60 -1.81 -2.94
N ASP A 102 -14.90 -1.68 -1.66
CA ASP A 102 -16.22 -1.95 -1.13
C ASP A 102 -17.17 -0.74 -1.39
N PRO A 103 -18.50 -0.93 -1.29
CA PRO A 103 -19.46 0.18 -1.42
C PRO A 103 -19.26 1.29 -0.40
N MET A 104 -18.72 0.95 0.77
CA MET A 104 -18.42 1.95 1.81
C MET A 104 -17.12 2.69 1.50
N PRO A 105 -17.07 4.01 1.75
CA PRO A 105 -15.89 4.81 1.47
C PRO A 105 -14.68 4.34 2.27
N ARG A 106 -13.51 4.35 1.62
CA ARG A 106 -12.21 3.97 2.20
C ARG A 106 -12.14 2.54 2.73
N ARG A 107 -12.94 1.64 2.17
CA ARG A 107 -12.87 0.22 2.44
C ARG A 107 -12.54 -0.55 1.19
N TRP A 108 -11.65 -1.51 1.33
CA TRP A 108 -11.14 -2.34 0.27
C TRP A 108 -11.00 -3.78 0.76
N THR A 109 -11.17 -4.71 -0.15
CA THR A 109 -11.02 -6.13 0.15
C THR A 109 -10.00 -6.75 -0.80
N LEU A 110 -9.02 -7.46 -0.23
CA LEU A 110 -8.08 -8.30 -0.96
C LEU A 110 -8.67 -9.70 -1.08
N ARG A 111 -8.69 -10.26 -2.30
CA ARG A 111 -9.35 -11.52 -2.61
C ARG A 111 -8.45 -12.47 -3.37
N ILE A 112 -8.64 -13.78 -3.16
CA ILE A 112 -8.10 -14.87 -3.99
C ILE A 112 -9.26 -15.64 -4.56
N GLY A 113 -9.38 -15.76 -5.90
CA GLY A 113 -10.46 -16.53 -6.53
C GLY A 113 -11.86 -16.09 -6.07
N GLY A 114 -12.05 -14.80 -5.79
CA GLY A 114 -13.30 -14.25 -5.28
C GLY A 114 -13.47 -14.32 -3.74
N HIS A 115 -12.66 -15.11 -3.02
CA HIS A 115 -12.74 -15.23 -1.56
C HIS A 115 -11.96 -14.11 -0.86
N PRO A 116 -12.56 -13.39 0.11
CA PRO A 116 -11.85 -12.35 0.87
C PRO A 116 -10.77 -12.99 1.74
N VAL A 117 -9.57 -12.40 1.74
CA VAL A 117 -8.41 -12.83 2.55
C VAL A 117 -7.90 -11.73 3.48
N ALA A 118 -8.17 -10.47 3.14
CA ALA A 118 -7.88 -9.34 4.00
C ALA A 118 -8.83 -8.17 3.69
N ARG A 119 -9.16 -7.41 4.72
CA ARG A 119 -9.93 -6.16 4.63
C ARG A 119 -9.04 -4.98 4.94
N ILE A 120 -9.15 -3.94 4.16
CA ILE A 120 -8.37 -2.71 4.31
C ILE A 120 -9.33 -1.56 4.56
N ALA A 121 -9.14 -0.83 5.66
CA ALA A 121 -9.97 0.29 6.02
C ALA A 121 -9.12 1.53 6.35
N GLY A 122 -9.51 2.67 5.81
CA GLY A 122 -9.04 3.98 6.25
C GLY A 122 -10.00 4.56 7.26
N THR A 123 -9.48 5.36 8.20
CA THR A 123 -10.33 6.10 9.12
C THR A 123 -10.99 7.29 8.42
N LEU A 124 -12.25 7.56 8.71
CA LEU A 124 -13.00 8.65 8.06
C LEU A 124 -12.46 10.05 8.41
N TRP A 125 -11.87 10.20 9.60
CA TRP A 125 -11.42 11.47 10.15
C TRP A 125 -9.91 11.67 10.10
N SER A 126 -9.15 10.62 9.79
CA SER A 126 -7.69 10.64 9.82
C SER A 126 -7.11 10.03 8.54
N TYR A 127 -6.57 10.87 7.68
CA TYR A 127 -5.97 10.46 6.39
C TYR A 127 -4.60 9.81 6.53
N ASN A 128 -4.07 9.79 7.74
CA ASN A 128 -2.75 9.25 8.06
C ASN A 128 -2.81 7.86 8.73
N ARG A 129 -3.94 7.16 8.65
CA ARG A 129 -4.13 5.84 9.22
C ARG A 129 -4.85 4.91 8.25
N MET A 130 -4.35 3.69 8.15
CA MET A 130 -4.97 2.59 7.43
C MET A 130 -4.80 1.32 8.26
N ILE A 131 -5.85 0.53 8.38
CA ILE A 131 -5.86 -0.73 9.11
C ILE A 131 -6.15 -1.84 8.13
N VAL A 132 -5.42 -2.93 8.24
CA VAL A 132 -5.62 -4.16 7.49
C VAL A 132 -5.92 -5.28 8.48
N GLU A 133 -7.00 -6.01 8.24
CA GLU A 133 -7.34 -7.23 8.95
C GLU A 133 -7.15 -8.40 7.99
N ALA A 134 -6.10 -9.19 8.19
CA ALA A 134 -5.75 -10.34 7.37
C ALA A 134 -6.20 -11.63 8.05
N ASP A 135 -7.20 -12.30 7.46
CA ASP A 135 -7.77 -13.55 7.98
C ASP A 135 -6.82 -14.74 7.73
N VAL A 136 -5.92 -14.62 6.77
CA VAL A 136 -4.89 -15.61 6.41
C VAL A 136 -3.53 -14.95 6.24
N ALA A 137 -2.47 -15.74 6.08
CA ALA A 137 -1.13 -15.24 5.81
C ALA A 137 -1.09 -14.52 4.45
N VAL A 138 -0.83 -13.21 4.46
CA VAL A 138 -0.73 -12.36 3.26
C VAL A 138 0.70 -11.88 3.10
N PRO A 139 1.27 -11.94 1.87
CA PRO A 139 2.60 -11.42 1.60
C PRO A 139 2.72 -9.92 1.92
N ILE A 140 3.80 -9.54 2.61
CA ILE A 140 4.06 -8.13 2.97
C ILE A 140 4.10 -7.24 1.72
N HIS A 141 4.66 -7.73 0.61
CA HIS A 141 4.71 -7.02 -0.67
C HIS A 141 3.34 -6.65 -1.21
N ALA A 142 2.35 -7.56 -1.08
CA ALA A 142 0.97 -7.29 -1.50
C ALA A 142 0.35 -6.15 -0.70
N LEU A 143 0.59 -6.12 0.62
CA LEU A 143 0.08 -5.06 1.48
C LEU A 143 0.78 -3.70 1.25
N ILE A 144 2.09 -3.70 1.01
CA ILE A 144 2.85 -2.49 0.71
C ILE A 144 2.43 -1.90 -0.65
N LEU A 145 2.21 -2.73 -1.68
CA LEU A 145 1.68 -2.29 -2.97
C LEU A 145 0.27 -1.73 -2.84
N SER A 146 -0.61 -2.40 -2.09
CA SER A 146 -1.96 -1.92 -1.79
C SER A 146 -1.92 -0.55 -1.09
N TRP A 147 -1.09 -0.41 -0.04
CA TRP A 147 -0.87 0.87 0.62
C TRP A 147 -0.42 1.95 -0.37
N HIS A 148 0.52 1.65 -1.25
CA HIS A 148 1.07 2.63 -2.19
C HIS A 148 0.00 3.26 -3.07
N VAL A 149 -0.95 2.47 -3.57
CA VAL A 149 -2.03 2.98 -4.44
C VAL A 149 -3.19 3.59 -3.67
N LEU A 150 -3.51 3.06 -2.48
CA LEU A 150 -4.66 3.49 -1.68
C LEU A 150 -4.38 4.75 -0.85
N ALA A 151 -3.19 4.90 -0.30
CA ALA A 151 -2.85 6.04 0.57
C ALA A 151 -2.77 7.37 -0.20
N ARG A 152 -2.45 7.36 -1.51
CA ARG A 152 -2.33 8.56 -2.34
C ARG A 152 -3.58 9.45 -2.37
N PRO A 153 -4.79 8.93 -2.64
CA PRO A 153 -6.00 9.74 -2.60
C PRO A 153 -6.26 10.35 -1.21
N TRP A 154 -5.90 9.64 -0.17
CA TRP A 154 -6.10 10.10 1.21
C TRP A 154 -5.13 11.21 1.59
N GLU A 155 -3.86 11.07 1.21
CA GLU A 155 -2.85 12.13 1.39
C GLU A 155 -3.23 13.40 0.63
N ALA A 156 -3.67 13.27 -0.62
CA ALA A 156 -4.13 14.39 -1.43
C ALA A 156 -5.36 15.09 -0.82
N ALA A 157 -6.27 14.32 -0.23
CA ALA A 157 -7.44 14.88 0.45
C ALA A 157 -7.08 15.60 1.77
N ALA A 158 -6.00 15.16 2.44
CA ALA A 158 -5.51 15.79 3.67
C ALA A 158 -4.63 17.03 3.43
N ALA A 159 -4.09 17.21 2.21
CA ALA A 159 -3.25 18.35 1.90
C ALA A 159 -4.01 19.68 2.04
N PRO A 160 -3.40 20.74 2.60
CA PRO A 160 -3.98 22.07 2.63
C PRO A 160 -4.36 22.52 1.22
N ARG A 161 -5.47 23.26 1.08
CA ARG A 161 -5.96 23.73 -0.23
C ARG A 161 -4.93 24.55 -0.99
N SER A 162 -4.05 25.27 -0.30
CA SER A 162 -2.95 26.04 -0.86
C SER A 162 -1.87 25.20 -1.54
N LEU A 163 -1.77 23.91 -1.23
CA LEU A 163 -0.80 22.99 -1.83
C LEU A 163 -1.43 22.07 -2.89
N ARG A 164 -2.73 22.19 -3.16
CA ARG A 164 -3.34 21.46 -4.26
C ARG A 164 -2.93 22.09 -5.58
N PRO A 165 -2.46 21.31 -6.56
CA PRO A 165 -2.22 21.82 -7.89
C PRO A 165 -3.49 22.49 -8.40
N GLN A 166 -3.41 23.79 -8.72
CA GLN A 166 -4.51 24.47 -9.42
C GLN A 166 -4.55 23.88 -10.83
N HIS A 167 -5.64 23.22 -11.19
CA HIS A 167 -5.89 22.92 -12.59
C HIS A 167 -5.92 24.25 -13.34
N PRO A 168 -5.15 24.41 -14.42
CA PRO A 168 -5.29 25.59 -15.27
C PRO A 168 -6.75 25.65 -15.74
N GLN A 169 -7.46 26.71 -15.34
CA GLN A 169 -8.76 27.01 -15.90
C GLN A 169 -8.55 27.18 -17.40
N ALA A 170 -9.18 26.33 -18.20
CA ALA A 170 -9.25 26.52 -19.63
C ALA A 170 -9.87 27.90 -19.87
N ALA A 171 -9.06 28.85 -20.39
CA ALA A 171 -9.54 30.12 -20.86
C ALA A 171 -10.57 29.85 -21.99
N ARG A 172 -11.78 30.35 -21.79
CA ARG A 172 -12.82 30.40 -22.82
C ARG A 172 -12.53 31.51 -23.79
#